data_9d4ab2b5c686bc03259de3aafa556377
#
_entry.id   9d4ab2b5c686bc03259de3aafa556377
#
_cell.length_a   1.000
_cell.length_b   1.000
_cell.length_c   1.000
_cell.angle_alpha   90.00
_cell.angle_beta   90.00
_cell.angle_gamma   90.00
#
_symmetry.space_group_name_H-M   'P 1'
#
loop_
_entity.id
_entity.type
_entity.pdbx_description
1 polymer ?
#
loop_
_entity_poly.entity_id
_entity_poly.type
_entity_poly.pdbx_seq_one_letter_code
_entity_poly.pdbx_strand_id
1 'polypeptide(L)'
;MNSNKTQCILFATPNFNKRTETFQITIDDTVRHMKDKVKNLGVIFDSRLSFEQYIKSLCSRLSGTLSYLNRVKNTLDQKSRILLIIAFIFSHLNCCCSIWGKCSEKLLYEVQKCINFSAKVASNGKYLKRDHVTPLLRDLKWINFNSIL
;
A
#
# COMPACT_ATOMS: atom_id res chain seq x y z
N MET A 1 -15.90 -18.39 19.35
CA MET A 1 -14.84 -17.68 18.56
C MET A 1 -13.90 -18.72 17.95
N ASN A 2 -13.37 -18.55 16.72
CA ASN A 2 -12.44 -19.55 16.17
C ASN A 2 -11.04 -19.32 16.76
N SER A 3 -10.73 -19.99 17.86
CA SER A 3 -9.47 -19.84 18.59
C SER A 3 -8.24 -20.07 17.71
N ASN A 4 -8.29 -21.00 16.74
CA ASN A 4 -7.15 -21.31 15.86
C ASN A 4 -6.78 -20.17 14.89
N LYS A 5 -7.70 -19.26 14.61
CA LYS A 5 -7.47 -18.09 13.71
C LYS A 5 -7.23 -16.78 14.47
N THR A 6 -7.38 -16.80 15.79
CA THR A 6 -7.18 -15.59 16.62
C THR A 6 -5.70 -15.30 16.77
N GLN A 7 -5.29 -14.07 16.42
CA GLN A 7 -3.92 -13.58 16.56
C GLN A 7 -3.95 -12.32 17.42
N CYS A 8 -2.96 -12.18 18.31
CA CYS A 8 -2.83 -11.05 19.20
C CYS A 8 -1.60 -10.22 18.80
N ILE A 9 -1.76 -8.90 18.78
CA ILE A 9 -0.66 -7.95 18.58
C ILE A 9 -0.78 -6.86 19.64
N LEU A 10 0.36 -6.50 20.22
CA LEU A 10 0.46 -5.38 21.15
C LEU A 10 1.03 -4.17 20.43
N PHE A 11 0.29 -3.08 20.40
CA PHE A 11 0.77 -1.80 19.88
C PHE A 11 1.40 -1.01 21.01
N ALA A 12 2.72 -0.81 20.93
CA ALA A 12 3.45 -0.10 21.96
C ALA A 12 4.74 0.54 21.43
N THR A 13 5.31 1.44 22.21
CA THR A 13 6.62 2.03 21.93
C THR A 13 7.74 0.98 22.07
N PRO A 14 8.89 1.16 21.38
CA PRO A 14 10.01 0.21 21.44
C PRO A 14 10.50 -0.10 22.86
N ASN A 15 10.45 0.89 23.75
CA ASN A 15 10.90 0.72 25.15
C ASN A 15 9.91 -0.11 25.96
N PHE A 16 8.61 -0.04 25.65
CA PHE A 16 7.58 -0.83 26.32
C PHE A 16 7.64 -2.28 25.81
N ASN A 17 7.81 -2.49 24.51
CA ASN A 17 7.90 -3.83 23.92
C ASN A 17 9.03 -4.69 24.52
N LYS A 18 10.17 -4.08 24.86
CA LYS A 18 11.28 -4.79 25.53
C LYS A 18 10.92 -5.31 26.92
N ARG A 19 9.95 -4.68 27.62
CA ARG A 19 9.49 -5.07 28.95
C ARG A 19 8.38 -6.13 28.91
N THR A 20 7.79 -6.36 27.75
CA THR A 20 6.58 -7.20 27.60
C THR A 20 6.80 -8.45 26.73
N GLU A 21 8.06 -8.88 26.56
CA GLU A 21 8.40 -10.09 25.80
C GLU A 21 7.68 -11.35 26.31
N THR A 22 7.25 -11.35 27.59
CA THR A 22 6.50 -12.45 28.23
C THR A 22 4.99 -12.20 28.33
N PHE A 23 4.47 -11.11 27.73
CA PHE A 23 3.05 -10.79 27.84
C PHE A 23 2.21 -11.82 27.08
N GLN A 24 1.29 -12.47 27.79
CA GLN A 24 0.41 -13.51 27.25
C GLN A 24 -1.04 -13.16 27.58
N ILE A 25 -1.96 -13.52 26.70
CA ILE A 25 -3.39 -13.40 26.94
C ILE A 25 -4.00 -14.80 26.86
N THR A 26 -4.82 -15.16 27.83
CA THR A 26 -5.60 -16.38 27.78
C THR A 26 -6.98 -16.08 27.20
N ILE A 27 -7.35 -16.78 26.11
CA ILE A 27 -8.65 -16.66 25.45
C ILE A 27 -9.20 -18.08 25.29
N ASP A 28 -10.40 -18.35 25.83
CA ASP A 28 -11.02 -19.67 25.79
C ASP A 28 -10.05 -20.77 26.27
N ASP A 29 -9.43 -20.59 27.44
CA ASP A 29 -8.43 -21.47 28.06
C ASP A 29 -7.17 -21.74 27.22
N THR A 30 -6.99 -21.00 26.14
CA THR A 30 -5.81 -21.10 25.28
C THR A 30 -4.90 -19.89 25.49
N VAL A 31 -3.64 -20.14 25.88
CA VAL A 31 -2.61 -19.10 26.00
C VAL A 31 -2.17 -18.64 24.63
N ARG A 32 -2.19 -17.32 24.40
CA ARG A 32 -1.77 -16.68 23.16
C ARG A 32 -0.56 -15.79 23.41
N HIS A 33 0.46 -16.01 22.59
CA HIS A 33 1.63 -15.14 22.54
C HIS A 33 1.37 -13.94 21.63
N MET A 34 1.93 -12.80 21.97
CA MET A 34 1.89 -11.61 21.14
C MET A 34 2.75 -11.83 19.89
N LYS A 35 2.24 -11.38 18.75
CA LYS A 35 2.98 -11.36 17.49
C LYS A 35 3.45 -9.95 17.19
N ASP A 36 4.64 -9.82 16.59
CA ASP A 36 5.16 -8.54 16.12
C ASP A 36 4.39 -8.01 14.92
N LYS A 37 3.75 -8.91 14.17
CA LYS A 37 3.01 -8.58 12.95
C LYS A 37 1.78 -9.46 12.82
N VAL A 38 0.69 -8.83 12.40
CA VAL A 38 -0.59 -9.52 12.15
C VAL A 38 -1.16 -9.03 10.83
N LYS A 39 -1.64 -9.95 10.00
CA LYS A 39 -2.38 -9.62 8.78
C LYS A 39 -3.88 -9.65 9.07
N ASN A 40 -4.55 -8.51 8.87
CA ASN A 40 -6.00 -8.38 9.01
C ASN A 40 -6.58 -7.70 7.77
N LEU A 41 -7.59 -8.30 7.15
CA LEU A 41 -8.26 -7.82 5.92
C LEU A 41 -7.27 -7.40 4.80
N GLY A 42 -6.14 -8.13 4.71
CA GLY A 42 -5.11 -7.86 3.69
C GLY A 42 -4.04 -6.86 4.12
N VAL A 43 -4.27 -6.04 5.16
CA VAL A 43 -3.29 -5.09 5.71
C VAL A 43 -2.40 -5.80 6.72
N ILE A 44 -1.10 -5.55 6.65
CA ILE A 44 -0.12 -6.04 7.64
C ILE A 44 0.10 -4.94 8.65
N PHE A 45 -0.31 -5.22 9.89
CA PHE A 45 -0.06 -4.38 11.06
C PHE A 45 1.23 -4.85 11.72
N ASP A 46 2.13 -3.95 11.99
CA ASP A 46 3.29 -4.17 12.87
C ASP A 46 3.05 -3.49 14.23
N SER A 47 3.76 -3.94 15.26
CA SER A 47 3.60 -3.46 16.63
C SER A 47 3.82 -1.94 16.83
N ARG A 48 4.44 -1.27 15.85
CA ARG A 48 4.68 0.19 15.84
C ARG A 48 3.74 0.96 14.94
N LEU A 49 2.84 0.29 14.21
CA LEU A 49 1.97 0.88 13.19
C LEU A 49 2.76 1.63 12.11
N SER A 50 3.97 1.16 11.77
CA SER A 50 4.81 1.77 10.74
C SER A 50 4.34 1.49 9.33
N PHE A 51 3.60 0.39 9.13
CA PHE A 51 3.12 -0.11 7.84
C PHE A 51 4.21 -0.36 6.79
N GLU A 52 5.50 -0.36 7.19
CA GLU A 52 6.61 -0.45 6.24
C GLU A 52 6.54 -1.72 5.38
N GLN A 53 6.30 -2.87 6.02
CA GLN A 53 6.20 -4.14 5.28
C GLN A 53 4.98 -4.18 4.37
N TYR A 54 3.85 -3.64 4.83
CA TYR A 54 2.64 -3.55 4.03
C TYR A 54 2.86 -2.71 2.77
N ILE A 55 3.37 -1.48 2.92
CA ILE A 55 3.60 -0.55 1.80
C ILE A 55 4.62 -1.12 0.82
N LYS A 56 5.72 -1.71 1.29
CA LYS A 56 6.71 -2.36 0.41
C LYS A 56 6.08 -3.49 -0.40
N SER A 57 5.29 -4.34 0.23
CA SER A 57 4.57 -5.44 -0.43
C SER A 57 3.54 -4.91 -1.43
N LEU A 58 2.80 -3.87 -1.07
CA LEU A 58 1.83 -3.20 -1.93
C LEU A 58 2.53 -2.63 -3.18
N CYS A 59 3.56 -1.80 -3.01
CA CYS A 59 4.30 -1.20 -4.11
C CYS A 59 4.93 -2.24 -5.04
N SER A 60 5.48 -3.33 -4.50
CA SER A 60 6.03 -4.44 -5.29
C SER A 60 4.97 -5.07 -6.19
N ARG A 61 3.80 -5.37 -5.64
CA ARG A 61 2.67 -5.93 -6.40
C ARG A 61 2.17 -4.97 -7.48
N LEU A 62 1.99 -3.69 -7.13
CA LEU A 62 1.55 -2.66 -8.08
C LEU A 62 2.57 -2.47 -9.21
N SER A 63 3.85 -2.49 -8.91
CA SER A 63 4.93 -2.38 -9.90
C SER A 63 4.91 -3.54 -10.90
N GLY A 64 4.64 -4.76 -10.43
CA GLY A 64 4.47 -5.92 -11.30
C GLY A 64 3.30 -5.76 -12.27
N THR A 65 2.14 -5.36 -11.77
CA THR A 65 0.94 -5.09 -12.59
C THR A 65 1.18 -3.96 -13.59
N LEU A 66 1.81 -2.86 -13.16
CA LEU A 66 2.14 -1.72 -14.02
C LEU A 66 3.15 -2.10 -15.10
N SER A 67 4.13 -2.94 -14.79
CA SER A 67 5.09 -3.44 -15.79
C SER A 67 4.40 -4.26 -16.86
N TYR A 68 3.42 -5.09 -16.49
CA TYR A 68 2.59 -5.81 -17.44
C TYR A 68 1.77 -4.86 -18.32
N LEU A 69 1.04 -3.92 -17.72
CA LEU A 69 0.24 -2.93 -18.45
C LEU A 69 1.11 -2.09 -19.39
N ASN A 70 2.32 -1.75 -18.98
CA ASN A 70 3.26 -1.00 -19.81
C ASN A 70 3.71 -1.78 -21.06
N ARG A 71 3.79 -3.10 -21.00
CA ARG A 71 4.13 -3.94 -22.19
C ARG A 71 3.00 -3.96 -23.20
N VAL A 72 1.76 -4.03 -22.74
CA VAL A 72 0.57 -4.12 -23.59
C VAL A 72 -0.08 -2.78 -23.91
N LYS A 73 0.46 -1.66 -23.43
CA LYS A 73 -0.14 -0.33 -23.57
C LYS A 73 -0.40 0.10 -25.02
N ASN A 74 0.44 -0.34 -25.97
CA ASN A 74 0.32 0.02 -27.38
C ASN A 74 -0.83 -0.69 -28.09
N THR A 75 -1.33 -1.80 -27.54
CA THR A 75 -2.49 -2.53 -28.06
C THR A 75 -3.82 -2.03 -27.49
N LEU A 76 -3.77 -1.12 -26.51
CA LEU A 76 -4.93 -0.60 -25.82
C LEU A 76 -5.13 0.88 -26.15
N ASP A 77 -6.38 1.29 -26.32
CA ASP A 77 -6.74 2.69 -26.38
C ASP A 77 -6.56 3.39 -25.01
N GLN A 78 -6.53 4.71 -25.00
CA GLN A 78 -6.29 5.47 -23.76
C GLN A 78 -7.34 5.22 -22.68
N LYS A 79 -8.62 5.12 -23.09
CA LYS A 79 -9.74 4.90 -22.14
C LYS A 79 -9.58 3.55 -21.44
N SER A 80 -9.31 2.49 -22.20
CA SER A 80 -9.07 1.14 -21.65
C SER A 80 -7.89 1.10 -20.69
N ARG A 81 -6.78 1.79 -21.02
CA ARG A 81 -5.63 1.88 -20.10
C ARG A 81 -6.00 2.56 -18.79
N ILE A 82 -6.71 3.68 -18.85
CA ILE A 82 -7.17 4.39 -17.64
C ILE A 82 -8.08 3.51 -16.80
N LEU A 83 -9.04 2.81 -17.40
CA LEU A 83 -9.95 1.89 -16.68
C LEU A 83 -9.19 0.76 -16.00
N LEU A 84 -8.23 0.14 -16.69
CA LEU A 84 -7.40 -0.93 -16.12
C LEU A 84 -6.55 -0.42 -14.94
N ILE A 85 -5.98 0.79 -15.06
CA ILE A 85 -5.21 1.39 -13.96
C ILE A 85 -6.11 1.68 -12.76
N ILE A 86 -7.31 2.23 -12.97
CA ILE A 86 -8.27 2.46 -11.89
C ILE A 86 -8.63 1.13 -11.22
N ALA A 87 -8.95 0.11 -11.99
CA ALA A 87 -9.39 -1.19 -11.48
C ALA A 87 -8.28 -1.94 -10.73
N PHE A 88 -7.06 -1.96 -11.24
CA PHE A 88 -5.99 -2.81 -10.69
C PHE A 88 -4.98 -2.06 -9.80
N ILE A 89 -4.86 -0.74 -9.92
CA ILE A 89 -3.90 0.04 -9.14
C ILE A 89 -4.61 0.85 -8.08
N PHE A 90 -5.54 1.74 -8.48
CA PHE A 90 -6.21 2.62 -7.53
C PHE A 90 -7.13 1.88 -6.56
N SER A 91 -7.77 0.78 -6.96
CA SER A 91 -8.55 -0.07 -6.06
C SER A 91 -7.70 -0.57 -4.88
N HIS A 92 -6.44 -0.97 -5.13
CA HIS A 92 -5.52 -1.41 -4.09
C HIS A 92 -4.98 -0.24 -3.26
N LEU A 93 -4.72 0.91 -3.87
CA LEU A 93 -4.26 2.12 -3.16
C LEU A 93 -5.36 2.67 -2.26
N ASN A 94 -6.61 2.66 -2.70
CA ASN A 94 -7.73 3.14 -1.90
C ASN A 94 -8.12 2.18 -0.77
N CYS A 95 -7.73 0.90 -0.88
CA CYS A 95 -8.01 -0.08 0.16
C CYS A 95 -7.32 0.30 1.46
N CYS A 96 -8.12 0.62 2.48
CA CYS A 96 -7.65 0.98 3.83
C CYS A 96 -6.63 2.14 3.86
N CYS A 97 -6.65 3.05 2.88
CA CYS A 97 -5.71 4.18 2.80
C CYS A 97 -5.78 5.10 4.01
N SER A 98 -6.94 5.26 4.63
CA SER A 98 -7.12 6.01 5.89
C SER A 98 -6.34 5.42 7.08
N ILE A 99 -6.01 4.13 7.03
CA ILE A 99 -5.26 3.45 8.08
C ILE A 99 -3.75 3.63 7.86
N TRP A 100 -3.26 3.28 6.68
CA TRP A 100 -1.83 3.30 6.38
C TRP A 100 -1.33 4.63 5.81
N GLY A 101 -2.22 5.53 5.40
CA GLY A 101 -1.87 6.80 4.77
C GLY A 101 -1.10 7.78 5.67
N LYS A 102 -1.11 7.56 7.00
CA LYS A 102 -0.30 8.32 7.97
C LYS A 102 1.09 7.72 8.23
N CYS A 103 1.56 6.82 7.38
CA CYS A 103 2.92 6.27 7.46
C CYS A 103 3.98 7.34 7.13
N SER A 104 5.27 6.99 7.24
CA SER A 104 6.36 7.95 7.00
C SER A 104 6.36 8.50 5.57
N GLU A 105 6.79 9.75 5.39
CA GLU A 105 6.93 10.41 4.08
C GLU A 105 7.73 9.59 3.06
N LYS A 106 8.76 8.89 3.54
CA LYS A 106 9.55 7.99 2.70
C LYS A 106 8.70 6.89 2.07
N LEU A 107 7.78 6.32 2.82
CA LEU A 107 6.87 5.27 2.32
C LEU A 107 5.81 5.85 1.40
N LEU A 108 5.28 7.03 1.71
CA LEU A 108 4.35 7.74 0.83
C LEU A 108 5.00 8.10 -0.50
N TYR A 109 6.29 8.44 -0.49
CA TYR A 109 7.04 8.69 -1.72
C TYR A 109 7.14 7.43 -2.61
N GLU A 110 7.29 6.23 -2.02
CA GLU A 110 7.25 4.98 -2.80
C GLU A 110 5.88 4.74 -3.44
N VAL A 111 4.79 5.03 -2.72
CA VAL A 111 3.43 4.99 -3.27
C VAL A 111 3.27 6.00 -4.41
N GLN A 112 3.77 7.23 -4.23
CA GLN A 112 3.71 8.27 -5.26
C GLN A 112 4.46 7.86 -6.54
N LYS A 113 5.57 7.13 -6.44
CA LYS A 113 6.25 6.58 -7.62
C LYS A 113 5.35 5.65 -8.43
N CYS A 114 4.55 4.80 -7.76
CA CYS A 114 3.59 3.93 -8.44
C CYS A 114 2.51 4.73 -9.16
N ILE A 115 1.98 5.79 -8.55
CA ILE A 115 1.00 6.69 -9.16
C ILE A 115 1.59 7.41 -10.37
N ASN A 116 2.82 7.92 -10.24
CA ASN A 116 3.52 8.59 -11.33
C ASN A 116 3.77 7.66 -12.53
N PHE A 117 4.13 6.41 -12.24
CA PHE A 117 4.31 5.41 -13.29
C PHE A 117 2.97 5.04 -13.95
N SER A 118 1.89 4.92 -13.16
CA SER A 118 0.54 4.71 -13.67
C SER A 118 0.12 5.79 -14.66
N ALA A 119 0.37 7.06 -14.33
CA ALA A 119 0.06 8.18 -15.21
C ALA A 119 0.83 8.11 -16.54
N LYS A 120 2.11 7.74 -16.51
CA LYS A 120 2.93 7.55 -17.72
C LYS A 120 2.41 6.40 -18.60
N VAL A 121 1.96 5.31 -18.01
CA VAL A 121 1.33 4.19 -18.74
C VAL A 121 0.03 4.63 -19.39
N ALA A 122 -0.79 5.44 -18.70
CA ALA A 122 -2.04 5.97 -19.24
C ALA A 122 -1.84 6.90 -20.43
N SER A 123 -0.77 7.72 -20.43
CA SER A 123 -0.52 8.76 -21.43
C SER A 123 0.04 8.27 -22.79
N ASN A 124 0.39 6.98 -22.88
CA ASN A 124 0.94 6.37 -24.12
C ASN A 124 2.16 7.08 -24.71
N GLY A 125 3.11 7.45 -23.88
CA GLY A 125 4.38 7.99 -24.38
C GLY A 125 4.37 9.48 -24.78
N LYS A 126 3.26 10.19 -24.56
CA LYS A 126 3.25 11.66 -24.68
C LYS A 126 4.26 12.34 -23.74
N TYR A 127 4.68 11.62 -22.69
CA TYR A 127 5.62 12.09 -21.68
C TYR A 127 6.82 11.15 -21.59
N LEU A 128 8.01 11.70 -21.71
CA LEU A 128 9.26 10.95 -21.59
C LEU A 128 9.53 10.55 -20.14
N LYS A 129 10.43 9.60 -19.95
CA LYS A 129 10.81 9.10 -18.62
C LYS A 129 11.28 10.20 -17.65
N ARG A 130 11.82 11.32 -18.20
CA ARG A 130 12.37 12.46 -17.46
C ARG A 130 11.39 13.63 -17.26
N ASP A 131 10.22 13.60 -17.89
CA ASP A 131 9.27 14.70 -17.80
C ASP A 131 8.60 14.75 -16.43
N HIS A 132 8.31 15.98 -15.98
CA HIS A 132 7.52 16.20 -14.77
C HIS A 132 6.12 15.61 -14.92
N VAL A 133 5.70 14.82 -13.94
CA VAL A 133 4.43 14.08 -13.98
C VAL A 133 3.25 14.95 -13.52
N THR A 134 3.51 16.06 -12.84
CA THR A 134 2.48 16.93 -12.27
C THR A 134 1.44 17.43 -13.29
N PRO A 135 1.82 17.90 -14.51
CA PRO A 135 0.83 18.28 -15.51
C PRO A 135 -0.06 17.11 -15.93
N LEU A 136 0.55 15.94 -16.09
CA LEU A 136 -0.16 14.73 -16.49
C LEU A 136 -1.16 14.25 -15.46
N LEU A 137 -0.81 14.30 -14.16
CA LEU A 137 -1.74 13.97 -13.08
C LEU A 137 -2.92 14.93 -13.05
N ARG A 138 -2.69 16.22 -13.35
CA ARG A 138 -3.75 17.23 -13.45
C ARG A 138 -4.69 16.94 -14.62
N ASP A 139 -4.16 16.63 -15.80
CA ASP A 139 -4.93 16.30 -17.00
C ASP A 139 -5.80 15.05 -16.79
N LEU A 140 -5.26 14.05 -16.10
CA LEU A 140 -5.97 12.82 -15.71
C LEU A 140 -6.92 13.04 -14.54
N LYS A 141 -6.91 14.21 -13.90
CA LYS A 141 -7.63 14.50 -12.65
C LYS A 141 -7.28 13.51 -11.52
N TRP A 142 -6.05 13.01 -11.54
CA TRP A 142 -5.54 12.12 -10.50
C TRP A 142 -4.86 12.95 -9.41
N ILE A 143 -5.20 12.63 -8.16
CA ILE A 143 -4.72 13.37 -7.01
C ILE A 143 -3.26 12.99 -6.75
N ASN A 144 -2.42 13.98 -6.46
CA ASN A 144 -1.12 13.77 -5.88
C ASN A 144 -1.32 13.29 -4.44
N PHE A 145 -0.80 12.12 -4.08
CA PHE A 145 -0.99 11.53 -2.75
C PHE A 145 -0.45 12.42 -1.63
N ASN A 146 0.59 13.22 -1.92
CA ASN A 146 1.14 14.21 -1.00
C ASN A 146 0.22 15.41 -0.70
N SER A 147 -0.88 15.56 -1.45
CA SER A 147 -1.86 16.64 -1.23
C SER A 147 -3.14 16.16 -0.52
N ILE A 148 -3.22 14.89 -0.14
CA ILE A 148 -4.37 14.31 0.58
C ILE A 148 -4.12 14.26 2.10
N LEU A 149 -2.89 14.44 2.52
CA LEU A 149 -2.43 14.41 3.90
C LEU A 149 -2.10 15.81 4.39
#